data_2ff465be50a29232584870ee13ee4bca
#
_entry.id   2ff465be50a29232584870ee13ee4bca
#
_cell.length_a   1.000
_cell.length_b   1.000
_cell.length_c   1.000
_cell.angle_alpha   90.00
_cell.angle_beta   90.00
_cell.angle_gamma   90.00
#
_symmetry.space_group_name_H-M   'P 1'
#
loop_
_entity.id
_entity.type
_entity.pdbx_description
1 polymer ?
#
loop_
_entity_poly.entity_id
_entity_poly.type
_entity_poly.pdbx_seq_one_letter_code
_entity_poly.pdbx_strand_id
1 'polypeptide(L)'
;MLVGPIEALQTLWGLLPSGDFWISIYQSFLRISIGFLIAFMIGLLLGSLAYHIPFVKELLEPPMLFFKSVPVASFVILALIWAGSRNLSIFIAFIVVLPVIYVNTISGLESTDQKLLEMAAIFRLPLWKRVRFIYLPALVPYLLSACRTALGMSWKSGVAAEVIGLPDHSIGERLYLSKIYLETADLFAWTLVIITISALFERIVLYLISRLCPPSADTLLKGESSRETADRSS
;
A
#
# COMPACT_ATOMS: atom_id res chain seq x y z
N MET A 1 29.94 16.54 5.16
CA MET A 1 30.50 15.71 6.25
C MET A 1 29.64 14.45 6.37
N LEU A 2 30.27 13.29 6.57
CA LEU A 2 29.53 12.05 6.82
C LEU A 2 29.07 12.07 8.27
N VAL A 3 27.76 12.08 8.48
CA VAL A 3 27.15 12.04 9.80
C VAL A 3 27.06 10.58 10.25
N GLY A 4 27.51 10.32 11.48
CA GLY A 4 27.44 8.99 12.06
C GLY A 4 25.99 8.62 12.48
N PRO A 5 25.64 7.33 12.55
CA PRO A 5 24.31 6.89 13.01
C PRO A 5 23.97 7.36 14.43
N ILE A 6 24.96 7.58 15.27
CA ILE A 6 24.80 8.07 16.64
C ILE A 6 24.34 9.54 16.63
N GLU A 7 24.94 10.38 15.77
CA GLU A 7 24.53 11.79 15.62
C GLU A 7 23.10 11.92 15.12
N ALA A 8 22.69 11.08 14.14
CA ALA A 8 21.31 11.04 13.65
C ALA A 8 20.30 10.68 14.75
N LEU A 9 20.66 9.73 15.65
CA LEU A 9 19.81 9.36 16.79
C LEU A 9 19.74 10.46 17.84
N GLN A 10 20.86 11.16 18.10
CA GLN A 10 20.88 12.31 19.03
C GLN A 10 20.03 13.47 18.51
N THR A 11 20.13 13.76 17.21
CA THR A 11 19.29 14.77 16.54
C THR A 11 17.81 14.37 16.63
N LEU A 12 17.49 13.12 16.32
CA LEU A 12 16.11 12.62 16.46
C LEU A 12 15.57 12.81 17.90
N TRP A 13 16.39 12.51 18.91
CA TRP A 13 16.02 12.71 20.30
C TRP A 13 15.76 14.18 20.64
N GLY A 14 16.53 15.08 20.05
CA GLY A 14 16.35 16.53 20.17
C GLY A 14 15.08 17.06 19.49
N LEU A 15 14.60 16.39 18.43
CA LEU A 15 13.39 16.77 17.70
C LEU A 15 12.09 16.32 18.41
N LEU A 16 12.13 15.23 19.18
CA LEU A 16 10.96 14.64 19.86
C LEU A 16 10.14 15.63 20.73
N PRO A 17 10.74 16.61 21.46
CA PRO A 17 9.98 17.56 22.26
C PRO A 17 9.27 18.65 21.45
N SER A 18 9.62 18.82 20.16
CA SER A 18 9.05 19.87 19.33
C SER A 18 7.64 19.53 18.85
N GLY A 19 6.68 20.43 19.01
CA GLY A 19 5.32 20.26 18.51
C GLY A 19 5.27 20.15 16.99
N ASP A 20 6.10 20.91 16.27
CA ASP A 20 6.20 20.90 14.82
C ASP A 20 6.63 19.55 14.25
N PHE A 21 7.44 18.80 15.01
CA PHE A 21 7.84 17.44 14.64
C PHE A 21 6.62 16.53 14.51
N TRP A 22 5.77 16.50 15.51
CA TRP A 22 4.57 15.65 15.53
C TRP A 22 3.51 16.10 14.54
N ILE A 23 3.36 17.41 14.32
CA ILE A 23 2.45 17.98 13.35
C ILE A 23 2.86 17.54 11.93
N SER A 24 4.16 17.63 11.60
CA SER A 24 4.68 17.21 10.30
C SER A 24 4.46 15.71 10.04
N ILE A 25 4.71 14.88 11.05
CA ILE A 25 4.47 13.44 11.00
C ILE A 25 2.97 13.16 10.76
N TYR A 26 2.11 13.76 11.57
CA TYR A 26 0.67 13.53 11.50
C TYR A 26 0.10 13.93 10.14
N GLN A 27 0.49 15.08 9.62
CA GLN A 27 -0.03 15.55 8.32
C GLN A 27 0.45 14.69 7.14
N SER A 28 1.72 14.32 7.09
CA SER A 28 2.23 13.40 6.06
C SER A 28 1.59 12.02 6.18
N PHE A 29 1.48 11.50 7.40
CA PHE A 29 0.79 10.23 7.66
C PHE A 29 -0.64 10.25 7.15
N LEU A 30 -1.39 11.29 7.47
CA LEU A 30 -2.80 11.43 7.07
C LEU A 30 -2.94 11.50 5.55
N ARG A 31 -2.14 12.35 4.88
CA ARG A 31 -2.18 12.50 3.41
C ARG A 31 -1.86 11.20 2.69
N ILE A 32 -0.76 10.54 3.04
CA ILE A 32 -0.32 9.30 2.39
C ILE A 32 -1.30 8.16 2.67
N SER A 33 -1.80 8.06 3.92
CA SER A 33 -2.78 7.03 4.30
C SER A 33 -4.11 7.22 3.58
N ILE A 34 -4.61 8.44 3.43
CA ILE A 34 -5.83 8.74 2.66
C ILE A 34 -5.64 8.32 1.20
N GLY A 35 -4.52 8.70 0.57
CA GLY A 35 -4.21 8.31 -0.80
C GLY A 35 -4.19 6.79 -0.98
N PHE A 36 -3.53 6.07 -0.06
CA PHE A 36 -3.50 4.61 -0.05
C PHE A 36 -4.90 4.01 0.11
N LEU A 37 -5.69 4.45 1.10
CA LEU A 37 -7.01 3.90 1.37
C LEU A 37 -7.98 4.12 0.20
N ILE A 38 -7.99 5.30 -0.39
CA ILE A 38 -8.81 5.59 -1.58
C ILE A 38 -8.39 4.67 -2.74
N ALA A 39 -7.09 4.53 -2.99
CA ALA A 39 -6.58 3.64 -4.03
C ALA A 39 -6.92 2.18 -3.76
N PHE A 40 -6.84 1.73 -2.51
CA PHE A 40 -7.20 0.38 -2.10
C PHE A 40 -8.67 0.09 -2.37
N MET A 41 -9.57 0.96 -1.93
CA MET A 41 -11.02 0.79 -2.13
C MET A 41 -11.40 0.83 -3.61
N ILE A 42 -10.88 1.81 -4.36
CA ILE A 42 -11.17 1.94 -5.79
C ILE A 42 -10.53 0.78 -6.58
N GLY A 43 -9.29 0.39 -6.27
CA GLY A 43 -8.61 -0.73 -6.91
C GLY A 43 -9.33 -2.06 -6.69
N LEU A 44 -9.84 -2.30 -5.47
CA LEU A 44 -10.64 -3.46 -5.13
C LEU A 44 -11.98 -3.47 -5.90
N LEU A 45 -12.67 -2.34 -5.96
CA LEU A 45 -13.92 -2.19 -6.71
C LEU A 45 -13.72 -2.41 -8.21
N LEU A 46 -12.75 -1.68 -8.81
CA LEU A 46 -12.48 -1.78 -10.24
C LEU A 46 -11.95 -3.16 -10.63
N GLY A 47 -11.09 -3.77 -9.82
CA GLY A 47 -10.60 -5.13 -10.05
C GLY A 47 -11.71 -6.18 -9.97
N SER A 48 -12.62 -6.04 -8.99
CA SER A 48 -13.79 -6.92 -8.89
C SER A 48 -14.73 -6.75 -10.08
N LEU A 49 -14.97 -5.51 -10.52
CA LEU A 49 -15.81 -5.22 -11.68
C LEU A 49 -15.19 -5.76 -12.98
N ALA A 50 -13.89 -5.57 -13.15
CA ALA A 50 -13.14 -6.07 -14.31
C ALA A 50 -13.12 -7.60 -14.39
N TYR A 51 -13.09 -8.28 -13.24
CA TYR A 51 -13.21 -9.74 -13.19
C TYR A 51 -14.55 -10.24 -13.72
N HIS A 52 -15.66 -9.56 -13.41
CA HIS A 52 -16.99 -9.96 -13.83
C HIS A 52 -17.38 -9.47 -15.25
N ILE A 53 -16.79 -8.37 -15.71
CA ILE A 53 -17.16 -7.72 -16.97
C ILE A 53 -15.92 -7.56 -17.86
N PRO A 54 -15.73 -8.43 -18.89
CA PRO A 54 -14.54 -8.37 -19.77
C PRO A 54 -14.34 -7.01 -20.44
N PHE A 55 -15.42 -6.35 -20.83
CA PHE A 55 -15.35 -4.99 -21.41
C PHE A 55 -14.70 -3.97 -20.46
N VAL A 56 -14.98 -4.05 -19.16
CA VAL A 56 -14.36 -3.18 -18.14
C VAL A 56 -12.88 -3.49 -17.99
N LYS A 57 -12.50 -4.78 -18.09
CA LYS A 57 -11.09 -5.21 -18.04
C LYS A 57 -10.31 -4.59 -19.21
N GLU A 58 -10.84 -4.73 -20.44
CA GLU A 58 -10.20 -4.18 -21.64
C GLU A 58 -10.12 -2.64 -21.61
N LEU A 59 -11.15 -1.97 -21.09
CA LEU A 59 -11.18 -0.50 -20.97
C LEU A 59 -10.19 0.04 -19.94
N LEU A 60 -10.00 -0.67 -18.81
CA LEU A 60 -9.14 -0.24 -17.72
C LEU A 60 -7.67 -0.66 -17.91
N GLU A 61 -7.39 -1.63 -18.75
CA GLU A 61 -6.03 -2.12 -18.97
C GLU A 61 -5.05 -1.03 -19.45
N PRO A 62 -5.37 -0.19 -20.47
CA PRO A 62 -4.48 0.88 -20.92
C PRO A 62 -4.15 1.92 -19.82
N PRO A 63 -5.12 2.50 -19.08
CA PRO A 63 -4.80 3.44 -18.01
C PRO A 63 -4.00 2.80 -16.86
N MET A 64 -4.24 1.54 -16.52
CA MET A 64 -3.45 0.85 -15.49
C MET A 64 -2.01 0.61 -15.92
N LEU A 65 -1.79 0.25 -17.19
CA LEU A 65 -0.45 0.15 -17.78
C LEU A 65 0.26 1.51 -17.79
N PHE A 66 -0.45 2.57 -18.17
CA PHE A 66 0.08 3.93 -18.12
C PHE A 66 0.57 4.30 -16.73
N PHE A 67 -0.25 4.14 -15.68
CA PHE A 67 0.14 4.46 -14.31
C PHE A 67 1.32 3.63 -13.79
N LYS A 68 1.49 2.39 -14.25
CA LYS A 68 2.65 1.55 -13.90
C LYS A 68 3.94 1.98 -14.60
N SER A 69 3.85 2.54 -15.79
CA SER A 69 4.99 2.84 -16.67
C SER A 69 5.53 4.26 -16.50
N VAL A 70 4.72 5.19 -16.00
CA VAL A 70 5.10 6.59 -15.87
C VAL A 70 6.12 6.77 -14.74
N PRO A 71 7.27 7.41 -14.98
CA PRO A 71 8.21 7.76 -13.93
C PRO A 71 7.56 8.70 -12.92
N VAL A 72 7.50 8.29 -11.64
CA VAL A 72 6.83 9.05 -10.59
C VAL A 72 7.36 10.49 -10.51
N ALA A 73 8.68 10.69 -10.62
CA ALA A 73 9.31 12.03 -10.53
C ALA A 73 8.79 13.00 -11.60
N SER A 74 8.63 12.55 -12.86
CA SER A 74 8.11 13.40 -13.93
C SER A 74 6.62 13.70 -13.73
N PHE A 75 5.86 12.70 -13.27
CA PHE A 75 4.43 12.83 -13.07
C PHE A 75 4.09 13.73 -11.87
N VAL A 76 4.91 13.74 -10.83
CA VAL A 76 4.74 14.63 -9.66
C VAL A 76 4.70 16.10 -10.09
N ILE A 77 5.57 16.51 -11.03
CA ILE A 77 5.62 17.90 -11.50
C ILE A 77 4.33 18.28 -12.23
N LEU A 78 3.80 17.37 -13.09
CA LEU A 78 2.53 17.61 -13.77
C LEU A 78 1.35 17.60 -12.78
N ALA A 79 1.36 16.68 -11.84
CA ALA A 79 0.32 16.57 -10.82
C ALA A 79 0.28 17.78 -9.89
N LEU A 80 1.43 18.41 -9.62
CA LEU A 80 1.53 19.63 -8.81
C LEU A 80 0.70 20.77 -9.40
N ILE A 81 0.66 20.89 -10.73
CA ILE A 81 -0.11 21.94 -11.43
C ILE A 81 -1.63 21.74 -11.21
N TRP A 82 -2.09 20.49 -11.17
CA TRP A 82 -3.52 20.17 -11.06
C TRP A 82 -4.01 19.99 -9.62
N ALA A 83 -3.26 19.26 -8.82
CA ALA A 83 -3.67 18.91 -7.45
C ALA A 83 -3.26 19.96 -6.42
N GLY A 84 -2.30 20.83 -6.76
CA GLY A 84 -1.67 21.76 -5.82
C GLY A 84 -0.77 21.03 -4.80
N SER A 85 0.09 21.78 -4.09
CA SER A 85 1.07 21.20 -3.18
C SER A 85 0.43 20.40 -2.03
N ARG A 86 -0.69 20.88 -1.48
CA ARG A 86 -1.36 20.29 -0.32
C ARG A 86 -1.88 18.87 -0.57
N ASN A 87 -2.41 18.59 -1.77
CA ASN A 87 -3.03 17.31 -2.11
C ASN A 87 -2.13 16.40 -2.93
N LEU A 88 -0.93 16.87 -3.27
CA LEU A 88 -0.02 16.18 -4.17
C LEU A 88 0.34 14.78 -3.69
N SER A 89 0.71 14.63 -2.41
CA SER A 89 1.06 13.32 -1.84
C SER A 89 -0.11 12.34 -1.81
N ILE A 90 -1.34 12.82 -1.59
CA ILE A 90 -2.56 12.00 -1.68
C ILE A 90 -2.71 11.45 -3.10
N PHE A 91 -2.59 12.32 -4.09
CA PHE A 91 -2.77 11.98 -5.50
C PHE A 91 -1.70 11.03 -6.02
N ILE A 92 -0.43 11.28 -5.66
CA ILE A 92 0.68 10.41 -6.07
C ILE A 92 0.60 9.03 -5.40
N ALA A 93 0.30 8.97 -4.09
CA ALA A 93 0.07 7.71 -3.40
C ALA A 93 -1.08 6.92 -4.04
N PHE A 94 -2.17 7.60 -4.39
CA PHE A 94 -3.31 7.01 -5.09
C PHE A 94 -2.91 6.37 -6.43
N ILE A 95 -2.24 7.11 -7.30
CA ILE A 95 -1.86 6.64 -8.65
C ILE A 95 -0.90 5.44 -8.59
N VAL A 96 0.03 5.46 -7.65
CA VAL A 96 1.03 4.38 -7.51
C VAL A 96 0.40 3.10 -6.96
N VAL A 97 -0.52 3.22 -6.02
CA VAL A 97 -1.16 2.08 -5.34
C VAL A 97 -2.27 1.45 -6.18
N LEU A 98 -3.06 2.26 -6.88
CA LEU A 98 -4.24 1.82 -7.63
C LEU A 98 -3.98 0.62 -8.56
N PRO A 99 -3.00 0.64 -9.47
CA PRO A 99 -2.76 -0.47 -10.39
C PRO A 99 -2.26 -1.73 -9.67
N VAL A 100 -1.55 -1.58 -8.55
CA VAL A 100 -1.06 -2.73 -7.77
C VAL A 100 -2.24 -3.47 -7.15
N ILE A 101 -3.16 -2.76 -6.52
CA ILE A 101 -4.37 -3.37 -5.92
C ILE A 101 -5.29 -3.93 -6.99
N TYR A 102 -5.52 -3.20 -8.09
CA TYR A 102 -6.35 -3.63 -9.21
C TYR A 102 -5.90 -4.99 -9.78
N VAL A 103 -4.64 -5.11 -10.16
CA VAL A 103 -4.11 -6.34 -10.78
C VAL A 103 -4.17 -7.52 -9.80
N ASN A 104 -3.77 -7.30 -8.54
CA ASN A 104 -3.81 -8.37 -7.54
C ASN A 104 -5.24 -8.78 -7.17
N THR A 105 -6.20 -7.86 -7.23
CA THR A 105 -7.62 -8.19 -7.04
C THR A 105 -8.11 -9.13 -8.13
N ILE A 106 -7.82 -8.84 -9.40
CA ILE A 106 -8.18 -9.73 -10.52
C ILE A 106 -7.52 -11.09 -10.35
N SER A 107 -6.21 -11.14 -10.12
CA SER A 107 -5.47 -12.39 -9.96
C SER A 107 -5.99 -13.23 -8.79
N GLY A 108 -6.36 -12.59 -7.67
CA GLY A 108 -6.94 -13.26 -6.53
C GLY A 108 -8.32 -13.85 -6.81
N LEU A 109 -9.15 -13.14 -7.58
CA LEU A 109 -10.46 -13.66 -7.99
C LEU A 109 -10.34 -14.77 -9.05
N GLU A 110 -9.41 -14.66 -10.00
CA GLU A 110 -9.11 -15.69 -10.99
C GLU A 110 -8.54 -16.98 -10.37
N SER A 111 -7.89 -16.90 -9.22
CA SER A 111 -7.38 -18.07 -8.48
C SER A 111 -8.46 -18.89 -7.77
N THR A 112 -9.71 -18.47 -7.81
CA THR A 112 -10.82 -19.17 -7.16
C THR A 112 -11.06 -20.53 -7.83
N ASP A 113 -11.19 -21.59 -7.01
CA ASP A 113 -11.46 -22.95 -7.52
C ASP A 113 -12.84 -23.02 -8.19
N GLN A 114 -12.84 -23.39 -9.47
CA GLN A 114 -14.07 -23.53 -10.27
C GLN A 114 -15.00 -24.58 -9.70
N LYS A 115 -14.49 -25.66 -9.11
CA LYS A 115 -15.32 -26.70 -8.48
C LYS A 115 -16.15 -26.16 -7.32
N LEU A 116 -15.55 -25.24 -6.53
CA LEU A 116 -16.30 -24.56 -5.45
C LEU A 116 -17.40 -23.64 -6.00
N LEU A 117 -17.16 -22.98 -7.13
CA LEU A 117 -18.16 -22.14 -7.79
C LEU A 117 -19.30 -22.98 -8.40
N GLU A 118 -19.00 -24.12 -9.00
CA GLU A 118 -19.99 -25.07 -9.51
C GLU A 118 -20.84 -25.64 -8.38
N MET A 119 -20.22 -26.07 -7.28
CA MET A 119 -20.90 -26.51 -6.09
C MET A 119 -21.84 -25.42 -5.53
N ALA A 120 -21.36 -24.18 -5.45
CA ALA A 120 -22.15 -23.04 -5.01
C ALA A 120 -23.33 -22.74 -5.95
N ALA A 121 -23.20 -23.05 -7.25
CA ALA A 121 -24.29 -22.91 -8.22
C ALA A 121 -25.33 -24.01 -8.03
N ILE A 122 -24.93 -25.29 -7.86
CA ILE A 122 -25.80 -26.42 -7.64
C ILE A 122 -26.64 -26.23 -6.36
N PHE A 123 -25.99 -25.79 -5.28
CA PHE A 123 -26.69 -25.52 -3.98
C PHE A 123 -27.40 -24.17 -3.94
N ARG A 124 -27.40 -23.41 -5.04
CA ARG A 124 -28.02 -22.08 -5.16
C ARG A 124 -27.61 -21.13 -4.02
N LEU A 125 -26.34 -21.14 -3.64
CA LEU A 125 -25.84 -20.27 -2.56
C LEU A 125 -26.06 -18.80 -2.91
N PRO A 126 -26.59 -17.99 -1.97
CA PRO A 126 -26.77 -16.56 -2.20
C PRO A 126 -25.41 -15.87 -2.38
N LEU A 127 -25.38 -14.77 -3.16
CA LEU A 127 -24.15 -14.03 -3.51
C LEU A 127 -23.29 -13.69 -2.30
N TRP A 128 -23.90 -13.26 -1.19
CA TRP A 128 -23.17 -12.94 0.05
C TRP A 128 -22.37 -14.13 0.59
N LYS A 129 -22.93 -15.34 0.56
CA LYS A 129 -22.21 -16.55 1.00
C LYS A 129 -21.08 -16.91 0.04
N ARG A 130 -21.29 -16.75 -1.29
CA ARG A 130 -20.22 -16.96 -2.28
C ARG A 130 -19.07 -15.99 -2.05
N VAL A 131 -19.37 -14.71 -1.86
CA VAL A 131 -18.33 -13.69 -1.58
C VAL A 131 -17.57 -14.03 -0.31
N ARG A 132 -18.28 -14.32 0.80
CA ARG A 132 -17.65 -14.53 2.10
C ARG A 132 -16.85 -15.81 2.22
N PHE A 133 -17.33 -16.92 1.63
CA PHE A 133 -16.76 -18.25 1.85
C PHE A 133 -15.94 -18.79 0.66
N ILE A 134 -16.05 -18.20 -0.51
CA ILE A 134 -15.32 -18.65 -1.70
C ILE A 134 -14.37 -17.56 -2.19
N TYR A 135 -14.89 -16.39 -2.57
CA TYR A 135 -14.06 -15.34 -3.15
C TYR A 135 -13.10 -14.68 -2.13
N LEU A 136 -13.61 -14.36 -0.94
CA LEU A 136 -12.80 -13.65 0.04
C LEU A 136 -11.57 -14.46 0.52
N PRO A 137 -11.67 -15.77 0.84
CA PRO A 137 -10.51 -16.59 1.19
C PRO A 137 -9.49 -16.72 0.06
N ALA A 138 -9.93 -16.80 -1.20
CA ALA A 138 -9.03 -16.83 -2.36
C ALA A 138 -8.34 -15.48 -2.59
N LEU A 139 -9.05 -14.37 -2.37
CA LEU A 139 -8.55 -13.01 -2.62
C LEU A 139 -7.57 -12.51 -1.55
N VAL A 140 -7.77 -12.85 -0.28
CA VAL A 140 -7.01 -12.30 0.84
C VAL A 140 -5.48 -12.52 0.73
N PRO A 141 -4.94 -13.68 0.35
CA PRO A 141 -3.50 -13.87 0.18
C PRO A 141 -2.89 -12.90 -0.85
N TYR A 142 -3.61 -12.67 -1.96
CA TYR A 142 -3.20 -11.73 -2.99
C TYR A 142 -3.25 -10.28 -2.52
N LEU A 143 -4.30 -9.91 -1.77
CA LEU A 143 -4.38 -8.57 -1.17
C LEU A 143 -3.30 -8.33 -0.13
N LEU A 144 -2.96 -9.32 0.70
CA LEU A 144 -1.86 -9.19 1.67
C LEU A 144 -0.52 -8.96 0.95
N SER A 145 -0.25 -9.72 -0.11
CA SER A 145 0.96 -9.52 -0.93
C SER A 145 0.96 -8.15 -1.62
N ALA A 146 -0.17 -7.77 -2.21
CA ALA A 146 -0.34 -6.46 -2.84
C ALA A 146 -0.13 -5.31 -1.85
N CYS A 147 -0.71 -5.40 -0.65
CA CYS A 147 -0.57 -4.37 0.37
C CYS A 147 0.87 -4.21 0.86
N ARG A 148 1.63 -5.29 1.05
CA ARG A 148 3.05 -5.19 1.39
C ARG A 148 3.82 -4.36 0.39
N THR A 149 3.63 -4.62 -0.90
CA THR A 149 4.29 -3.86 -1.97
C THR A 149 3.76 -2.43 -2.06
N ALA A 150 2.44 -2.27 -2.08
CA ALA A 150 1.78 -0.98 -2.28
C ALA A 150 2.03 0.00 -1.12
N LEU A 151 2.07 -0.48 0.14
CA LEU A 151 2.36 0.36 1.30
C LEU A 151 3.76 0.95 1.24
N GLY A 152 4.78 0.12 0.97
CA GLY A 152 6.14 0.60 0.79
C GLY A 152 6.28 1.59 -0.37
N MET A 153 5.59 1.34 -1.49
CA MET A 153 5.59 2.25 -2.64
C MET A 153 4.85 3.56 -2.34
N SER A 154 3.72 3.53 -1.65
CA SER A 154 2.94 4.74 -1.32
C SER A 154 3.72 5.71 -0.43
N TRP A 155 4.46 5.19 0.57
CA TRP A 155 5.30 6.01 1.43
C TRP A 155 6.48 6.63 0.68
N LYS A 156 7.19 5.83 -0.11
CA LYS A 156 8.33 6.33 -0.92
C LYS A 156 7.87 7.42 -1.90
N SER A 157 6.79 7.17 -2.63
CA SER A 157 6.30 8.12 -3.63
C SER A 157 5.60 9.33 -3.01
N GLY A 158 4.87 9.14 -1.90
CA GLY A 158 4.18 10.21 -1.19
C GLY A 158 5.15 11.21 -0.55
N VAL A 159 6.19 10.73 0.14
CA VAL A 159 7.25 11.60 0.68
C VAL A 159 8.03 12.28 -0.43
N ALA A 160 8.36 11.57 -1.53
CA ALA A 160 9.02 12.19 -2.69
C ALA A 160 8.16 13.31 -3.30
N ALA A 161 6.85 13.13 -3.35
CA ALA A 161 5.92 14.17 -3.78
C ALA A 161 5.89 15.37 -2.82
N GLU A 162 5.98 15.15 -1.51
CA GLU A 162 6.07 16.22 -0.52
C GLU A 162 7.39 17.01 -0.63
N VAL A 163 8.50 16.34 -0.92
CA VAL A 163 9.80 17.01 -1.15
C VAL A 163 9.77 17.92 -2.37
N ILE A 164 9.00 17.56 -3.40
CA ILE A 164 8.86 18.37 -4.62
C ILE A 164 7.80 19.46 -4.46
N GLY A 165 6.67 19.10 -3.86
CA GLY A 165 5.51 19.98 -3.72
C GLY A 165 5.56 20.93 -2.54
N LEU A 166 6.41 20.64 -1.55
CA LEU A 166 6.64 21.44 -0.33
C LEU A 166 5.33 21.88 0.36
N PRO A 167 4.43 20.94 0.69
CA PRO A 167 3.25 21.30 1.47
C PRO A 167 3.64 21.65 2.90
N ASP A 168 3.02 22.68 3.45
CA ASP A 168 3.28 23.15 4.82
C ASP A 168 3.13 22.00 5.83
N HIS A 169 4.00 21.99 6.83
CA HIS A 169 4.02 21.01 7.91
C HIS A 169 4.05 19.57 7.40
N SER A 170 4.97 19.24 6.48
CA SER A 170 5.17 17.89 5.98
C SER A 170 6.57 17.37 6.29
N ILE A 171 6.71 16.03 6.29
CA ILE A 171 8.02 15.39 6.39
C ILE A 171 8.89 15.78 5.19
N GLY A 172 8.30 15.85 3.99
CA GLY A 172 9.00 16.24 2.77
C GLY A 172 9.53 17.67 2.81
N GLU A 173 8.77 18.61 3.37
CA GLU A 173 9.23 19.99 3.60
C GLU A 173 10.44 20.00 4.54
N ARG A 174 10.41 19.26 5.66
CA ARG A 174 11.53 19.18 6.61
C ARG A 174 12.78 18.59 5.97
N LEU A 175 12.63 17.53 5.18
CA LEU A 175 13.76 16.97 4.41
C LEU A 175 14.35 17.97 3.43
N TYR A 176 13.52 18.74 2.74
CA TYR A 176 13.97 19.75 1.80
C TYR A 176 14.71 20.89 2.49
N LEU A 177 14.20 21.39 3.62
CA LEU A 177 14.87 22.43 4.43
C LEU A 177 16.21 21.94 4.97
N SER A 178 16.27 20.74 5.54
CA SER A 178 17.52 20.14 6.02
C SER A 178 18.56 20.00 4.90
N LYS A 179 18.13 19.71 3.66
CA LYS A 179 19.00 19.70 2.49
C LYS A 179 19.55 21.10 2.16
N ILE A 180 18.70 22.14 2.19
CA ILE A 180 19.12 23.52 1.87
C ILE A 180 20.09 24.06 2.91
N TYR A 181 19.81 23.79 4.19
CA TYR A 181 20.67 24.23 5.29
C TYR A 181 21.90 23.34 5.51
N LEU A 182 22.06 22.27 4.70
CA LEU A 182 23.15 21.29 4.80
C LEU A 182 23.20 20.57 6.17
N GLU A 183 22.07 20.46 6.84
CA GLU A 183 21.90 19.76 8.11
C GLU A 183 21.74 18.26 7.87
N THR A 184 22.86 17.59 7.59
CA THR A 184 22.86 16.17 7.21
C THR A 184 22.37 15.27 8.33
N ALA A 185 22.57 15.63 9.61
CA ALA A 185 22.06 14.89 10.76
C ALA A 185 20.52 14.85 10.78
N ASP A 186 19.89 15.99 10.49
CA ASP A 186 18.43 16.10 10.38
C ASP A 186 17.87 15.26 9.21
N LEU A 187 18.55 15.27 8.05
CA LEU A 187 18.15 14.41 6.93
C LEU A 187 18.10 12.94 7.32
N PHE A 188 19.12 12.44 8.02
CA PHE A 188 19.14 11.06 8.49
C PHE A 188 18.08 10.80 9.57
N ALA A 189 17.88 11.75 10.51
CA ALA A 189 16.85 11.65 11.53
C ALA A 189 15.45 11.54 10.92
N TRP A 190 15.08 12.41 9.97
CA TRP A 190 13.80 12.33 9.27
C TRP A 190 13.66 11.07 8.42
N THR A 191 14.75 10.57 7.83
CA THR A 191 14.73 9.30 7.11
C THR A 191 14.40 8.13 8.04
N LEU A 192 14.96 8.09 9.26
CA LEU A 192 14.63 7.08 10.27
C LEU A 192 13.15 7.17 10.69
N VAL A 193 12.62 8.38 10.84
CA VAL A 193 11.20 8.62 11.12
C VAL A 193 10.33 8.01 10.02
N ILE A 194 10.63 8.27 8.76
CA ILE A 194 9.88 7.73 7.61
C ILE A 194 9.88 6.20 7.63
N ILE A 195 11.04 5.57 7.82
CA ILE A 195 11.17 4.11 7.86
C ILE A 195 10.32 3.54 8.99
N THR A 196 10.39 4.15 10.18
CA THR A 196 9.65 3.67 11.37
C THR A 196 8.14 3.78 11.18
N ILE A 197 7.66 4.93 10.69
CA ILE A 197 6.22 5.16 10.49
C ILE A 197 5.67 4.30 9.35
N SER A 198 6.42 4.18 8.25
CA SER A 198 6.06 3.30 7.14
C SER A 198 5.92 1.85 7.59
N ALA A 199 6.90 1.33 8.35
CA ALA A 199 6.85 -0.03 8.88
C ALA A 199 5.71 -0.24 9.89
N LEU A 200 5.42 0.75 10.72
CA LEU A 200 4.30 0.70 11.67
C LEU A 200 2.96 0.66 10.92
N PHE A 201 2.79 1.53 9.94
CA PHE A 201 1.58 1.58 9.12
C PHE A 201 1.36 0.28 8.35
N GLU A 202 2.42 -0.28 7.76
CA GLU A 202 2.37 -1.58 7.09
C GLU A 202 1.88 -2.68 8.04
N ARG A 203 2.47 -2.78 9.25
CA ARG A 203 2.05 -3.77 10.24
C ARG A 203 0.58 -3.63 10.64
N ILE A 204 0.11 -2.39 10.84
CA ILE A 204 -1.28 -2.12 11.20
C ILE A 204 -2.23 -2.56 10.09
N VAL A 205 -1.96 -2.16 8.84
CA VAL A 205 -2.81 -2.50 7.69
C VAL A 205 -2.85 -4.00 7.46
N LEU A 206 -1.69 -4.68 7.46
CA LEU A 206 -1.62 -6.13 7.28
C LEU A 206 -2.35 -6.88 8.41
N TYR A 207 -2.21 -6.43 9.65
CA TYR A 207 -2.94 -6.99 10.78
C TYR A 207 -4.45 -6.85 10.63
N LEU A 208 -4.94 -5.69 10.19
CA LEU A 208 -6.36 -5.46 9.95
C LEU A 208 -6.90 -6.38 8.83
N ILE A 209 -6.17 -6.49 7.71
CA ILE A 209 -6.58 -7.37 6.60
C ILE A 209 -6.57 -8.83 7.02
N SER A 210 -5.55 -9.28 7.75
CA SER A 210 -5.47 -10.68 8.21
C SER A 210 -6.59 -11.05 9.19
N ARG A 211 -7.09 -10.10 9.97
CA ARG A 211 -8.26 -10.32 10.84
C ARG A 211 -9.59 -10.47 10.10
N LEU A 212 -9.69 -9.94 8.89
CA LEU A 212 -10.87 -10.10 8.04
C LEU A 212 -10.93 -11.50 7.40
N CYS A 213 -9.81 -12.23 7.41
CA CYS A 213 -9.75 -13.61 6.91
C CYS A 213 -10.08 -14.59 8.04
N PRO A 214 -11.08 -15.48 7.88
CA PRO A 214 -11.30 -16.57 8.83
C PRO A 214 -10.06 -17.49 8.84
N PRO A 215 -9.62 -18.00 10.01
CA PRO A 215 -8.35 -18.74 10.19
C PRO A 215 -8.25 -20.10 9.47
N SER A 216 -9.22 -20.45 8.65
CA SER A 216 -9.30 -21.74 7.97
C SER A 216 -8.37 -21.97 6.78
N ALA A 217 -7.80 -20.92 6.18
CA ALA A 217 -6.93 -21.09 5.00
C ALA A 217 -5.47 -21.47 5.34
N ASP A 218 -4.91 -20.88 6.40
CA ASP A 218 -3.52 -21.19 6.82
C ASP A 218 -3.35 -22.55 7.50
N THR A 219 -4.42 -23.06 8.13
CA THR A 219 -4.39 -24.37 8.81
C THR A 219 -4.45 -25.53 7.81
N LEU A 220 -5.15 -25.37 6.70
CA LEU A 220 -5.23 -26.38 5.64
C LEU A 220 -3.91 -26.51 4.88
N LEU A 221 -3.26 -25.39 4.53
CA LEU A 221 -1.96 -25.40 3.82
C LEU A 221 -0.83 -25.96 4.70
N LYS A 222 -0.81 -25.68 6.01
CA LYS A 222 0.16 -26.27 6.93
C LYS A 222 -0.13 -27.76 7.19
N GLY A 223 -1.37 -28.18 7.16
CA GLY A 223 -1.77 -29.59 7.33
C GLY A 223 -1.37 -30.47 6.16
N GLU A 224 -1.42 -29.97 4.92
CA GLU A 224 -1.00 -30.71 3.73
C GLU A 224 0.53 -30.83 3.65
N SER A 225 1.27 -29.77 3.91
CA SER A 225 2.75 -29.82 3.88
C SER A 225 3.33 -30.75 4.96
N SER A 226 2.65 -30.87 6.10
CA SER A 226 3.05 -31.79 7.17
C SER A 226 2.71 -33.26 6.85
N ARG A 227 1.65 -33.52 6.05
CA ARG A 227 1.30 -34.85 5.58
C ARG A 227 2.22 -35.34 4.46
N GLU A 228 2.57 -34.47 3.52
CA GLU A 228 3.49 -34.79 2.43
C GLU A 228 4.92 -35.09 2.92
N THR A 229 5.37 -34.41 3.98
CA THR A 229 6.67 -34.72 4.63
C THR A 229 6.64 -36.00 5.42
N ALA A 230 5.53 -36.40 6.04
CA ALA A 230 5.37 -37.66 6.76
C ALA A 230 5.30 -38.88 5.82
N ASP A 231 4.66 -38.73 4.64
CA ASP A 231 4.50 -39.79 3.64
C ASP A 231 5.80 -40.07 2.84
N ARG A 232 6.71 -39.09 2.77
CA ARG A 232 8.05 -39.25 2.17
C ARG A 232 9.09 -39.87 3.11
N SER A 233 8.73 -40.02 4.39
CA SER A 233 9.63 -40.58 5.42
C SER A 233 9.28 -42.04 5.85
N SER A 234 8.23 -42.59 5.28
CA SER A 234 7.81 -43.99 5.40
C SER A 234 8.09 -44.75 4.10
#